data_0d772516e8d8037a39bac523c32fd4db
#
_entry.id   0d772516e8d8037a39bac523c32fd4db
#
_cell.length_a   1.000
_cell.length_b   1.000
_cell.length_c   1.000
_cell.angle_alpha   90.00
_cell.angle_beta   90.00
_cell.angle_gamma   90.00
#
_symmetry.space_group_name_H-M   'P 1'
#
loop_
_entity.id
_entity.type
_entity.pdbx_description
1 polymer ?
#
loop_
_entity_poly.entity_id
_entity_poly.type
_entity_poly.pdbx_seq_one_letter_code
_entity_poly.pdbx_strand_id
1 'polypeptide(L)'
;VATCDRTSNGPQLYYPEPSGIGGTGKHENQLLDNMGDDPFGHHSMLQTAENVAARHGISMDEQHDVAARRGEQYQDAVADDSAFLKRFMTLPFDVPSGNYKKTVGTLEGDEGVYPPNREKLNNLKPVLEGGTVTFGGQTHPADGSACMIVTTPDRAKEMSRDKNIEIHIKGFGQARAELGYMPEAPVPAAQNAINMAGWKLDDVDAIKTHNPFAVNDCYFAKETGWDVN
;
A
#
# COMPACT_ATOMS: atom_id res chain seq x y z
N VAL A 1 12.47 14.15 -0.59
CA VAL A 1 11.92 13.06 0.25
C VAL A 1 12.45 11.76 -0.29
N ALA A 2 13.00 10.92 0.57
CA ALA A 2 13.37 9.56 0.25
C ALA A 2 12.75 8.63 1.30
N THR A 3 12.16 7.55 0.86
CA THR A 3 11.55 6.53 1.71
C THR A 3 12.14 5.16 1.39
N CYS A 4 12.28 4.34 2.39
CA CYS A 4 12.66 2.95 2.26
C CYS A 4 11.91 2.15 3.32
N ASP A 5 11.24 1.11 2.90
CA ASP A 5 10.59 0.15 3.79
C ASP A 5 11.25 -1.23 3.61
N ARG A 6 11.57 -1.88 4.71
CA ARG A 6 12.24 -3.18 4.74
C ARG A 6 11.49 -4.13 5.66
N THR A 7 10.42 -4.69 5.16
CA THR A 7 9.64 -5.69 5.90
C THR A 7 10.42 -6.97 6.16
N SER A 8 11.37 -7.29 5.26
CA SER A 8 12.27 -8.45 5.40
C SER A 8 13.25 -8.35 6.58
N ASN A 9 13.48 -7.14 7.09
CA ASN A 9 14.43 -6.86 8.17
C ASN A 9 13.97 -5.65 9.01
N GLY A 10 12.77 -5.77 9.58
CA GLY A 10 12.17 -4.75 10.45
C GLY A 10 12.94 -4.58 11.77
N PRO A 11 12.77 -3.44 12.43
CA PRO A 11 13.39 -3.18 13.74
C PRO A 11 12.96 -4.19 14.79
N GLN A 12 13.93 -4.59 15.62
CA GLN A 12 13.69 -5.40 16.81
C GLN A 12 13.84 -4.48 18.04
N LEU A 13 12.82 -4.44 18.87
CA LEU A 13 12.77 -3.60 20.07
C LEU A 13 12.87 -4.47 21.32
N TYR A 14 13.56 -3.95 22.32
CA TYR A 14 13.60 -4.56 23.64
C TYR A 14 13.18 -3.54 24.69
N TYR A 15 12.14 -3.86 25.42
CA TYR A 15 11.62 -3.05 26.53
C TYR A 15 12.12 -3.66 27.84
N PRO A 16 13.11 -3.07 28.51
CA PRO A 16 13.60 -3.59 29.80
C PRO A 16 12.54 -3.41 30.89
N GLU A 17 12.41 -4.40 31.74
CA GLU A 17 11.55 -4.34 32.92
C GLU A 17 12.37 -4.64 34.20
N PRO A 18 13.10 -3.63 34.73
CA PRO A 18 13.97 -3.83 35.88
C PRO A 18 13.25 -4.26 37.16
N SER A 19 11.96 -3.94 37.29
CA SER A 19 11.11 -4.34 38.42
C SER A 19 10.55 -5.76 38.32
N GLY A 20 10.65 -6.37 37.15
CA GLY A 20 10.19 -7.74 36.94
C GLY A 20 11.12 -8.77 37.59
N ILE A 21 10.57 -9.94 37.95
CA ILE A 21 11.37 -11.03 38.51
C ILE A 21 12.41 -11.48 37.47
N GLY A 22 13.68 -11.45 37.84
CA GLY A 22 14.80 -11.76 36.97
C GLY A 22 15.17 -10.65 35.98
N GLY A 23 14.52 -9.49 36.02
CA GLY A 23 14.81 -8.34 35.12
C GLY A 23 14.50 -8.61 33.65
N THR A 24 13.67 -9.62 33.37
CA THR A 24 13.30 -9.98 31.99
C THR A 24 12.37 -8.92 31.41
N GLY A 25 12.78 -8.33 30.29
CA GLY A 25 11.93 -7.42 29.52
C GLY A 25 11.12 -8.12 28.43
N LYS A 26 10.44 -7.31 27.62
CA LYS A 26 9.70 -7.76 26.42
C LYS A 26 10.53 -7.50 25.16
N HIS A 27 10.61 -8.49 24.31
CA HIS A 27 11.13 -8.34 22.95
C HIS A 27 9.95 -8.20 21.98
N GLU A 28 10.10 -7.33 20.99
CA GLU A 28 9.08 -7.05 19.98
C GLU A 28 9.72 -6.95 18.59
N ASN A 29 9.13 -7.64 17.63
CA ASN A 29 9.31 -7.32 16.22
C ASN A 29 8.34 -6.19 15.87
N GLN A 30 8.85 -4.97 15.75
CA GLN A 30 8.02 -3.77 15.60
C GLN A 30 7.02 -3.88 14.45
N LEU A 31 7.38 -4.52 13.35
CA LEU A 31 6.50 -4.63 12.20
C LEU A 31 5.44 -5.73 12.40
N LEU A 32 5.90 -6.96 12.63
CA LEU A 32 4.99 -8.11 12.63
C LEU A 32 4.06 -8.14 13.84
N ASP A 33 4.58 -7.78 15.02
CA ASP A 33 3.76 -7.77 16.24
C ASP A 33 2.69 -6.68 16.15
N ASN A 34 3.03 -5.49 15.65
CA ASN A 34 2.06 -4.39 15.50
C ASN A 34 1.06 -4.61 14.35
N MET A 35 1.42 -5.38 13.31
CA MET A 35 0.44 -5.81 12.30
C MET A 35 -0.54 -6.85 12.86
N GLY A 36 -0.08 -7.68 13.80
CA GLY A 36 -0.89 -8.70 14.46
C GLY A 36 -1.78 -8.16 15.58
N ASP A 37 -1.30 -7.15 16.31
CA ASP A 37 -1.99 -6.53 17.44
C ASP A 37 -1.55 -5.06 17.56
N ASP A 38 -2.36 -4.16 17.03
CA ASP A 38 -2.11 -2.72 17.13
C ASP A 38 -2.03 -2.31 18.61
N PRO A 39 -0.94 -1.65 19.05
CA PRO A 39 -0.71 -1.36 20.47
C PRO A 39 -1.72 -0.39 21.09
N PHE A 40 -2.50 0.32 20.27
CA PHE A 40 -3.52 1.25 20.70
C PHE A 40 -4.94 0.71 20.54
N GLY A 41 -5.24 0.11 19.38
CA GLY A 41 -6.58 -0.38 19.04
C GLY A 41 -6.82 -1.85 19.38
N HIS A 42 -5.77 -2.62 19.64
CA HIS A 42 -5.81 -4.06 19.91
C HIS A 42 -6.56 -4.87 18.83
N HIS A 43 -6.34 -4.47 17.56
CA HIS A 43 -6.85 -5.16 16.39
C HIS A 43 -5.68 -5.52 15.48
N SER A 44 -5.73 -6.71 14.87
CA SER A 44 -4.86 -6.97 13.74
C SER A 44 -5.26 -6.11 12.54
N MET A 45 -4.33 -5.84 11.63
CA MET A 45 -4.65 -5.13 10.39
C MET A 45 -5.72 -5.87 9.58
N LEU A 46 -5.66 -7.19 9.57
CA LEU A 46 -6.67 -8.03 8.94
C LEU A 46 -8.06 -7.85 9.57
N GLN A 47 -8.14 -7.78 10.90
CA GLN A 47 -9.41 -7.54 11.60
C GLN A 47 -10.01 -6.19 11.24
N THR A 48 -9.19 -5.14 11.04
CA THR A 48 -9.71 -3.84 10.61
C THR A 48 -10.34 -3.91 9.22
N ALA A 49 -9.79 -4.70 8.31
CA ALA A 49 -10.36 -4.91 6.99
C ALA A 49 -11.69 -5.68 7.07
N GLU A 50 -11.75 -6.75 7.87
CA GLU A 50 -13.00 -7.51 8.08
C GLU A 50 -14.10 -6.67 8.75
N ASN A 51 -13.75 -5.80 9.70
CA ASN A 51 -14.71 -4.91 10.33
C ASN A 51 -15.37 -3.99 9.29
N VAL A 52 -14.58 -3.42 8.38
CA VAL A 52 -15.09 -2.56 7.31
C VAL A 52 -15.89 -3.38 6.28
N ALA A 53 -15.41 -4.55 5.90
CA ALA A 53 -16.14 -5.43 4.99
C ALA A 53 -17.52 -5.79 5.54
N ALA A 54 -17.60 -6.18 6.83
CA ALA A 54 -18.85 -6.50 7.49
C ALA A 54 -19.79 -5.30 7.63
N ARG A 55 -19.29 -4.14 8.05
CA ARG A 55 -20.07 -2.90 8.22
C ARG A 55 -20.71 -2.44 6.92
N HIS A 56 -19.99 -2.52 5.82
CA HIS A 56 -20.41 -1.99 4.52
C HIS A 56 -20.89 -3.05 3.53
N GLY A 57 -21.01 -4.32 3.97
CA GLY A 57 -21.50 -5.42 3.14
C GLY A 57 -20.62 -5.67 1.92
N ILE A 58 -19.29 -5.59 2.08
CA ILE A 58 -18.32 -5.88 1.03
C ILE A 58 -18.07 -7.38 1.00
N SER A 59 -18.45 -8.01 -0.12
CA SER A 59 -18.30 -9.44 -0.29
C SER A 59 -16.87 -9.85 -0.66
N MET A 60 -16.57 -11.14 -0.51
CA MET A 60 -15.33 -11.74 -1.00
C MET A 60 -15.20 -11.62 -2.52
N ASP A 61 -16.32 -11.74 -3.26
CA ASP A 61 -16.30 -11.63 -4.72
C ASP A 61 -15.93 -10.23 -5.19
N GLU A 62 -16.50 -9.16 -4.59
CA GLU A 62 -16.11 -7.78 -4.88
C GLU A 62 -14.61 -7.54 -4.64
N GLN A 63 -14.08 -8.08 -3.55
CA GLN A 63 -12.65 -7.99 -3.23
C GLN A 63 -11.78 -8.74 -4.28
N HIS A 64 -12.21 -9.92 -4.70
CA HIS A 64 -11.49 -10.70 -5.71
C HIS A 64 -11.55 -10.05 -7.10
N ASP A 65 -12.63 -9.37 -7.45
CA ASP A 65 -12.74 -8.62 -8.70
C ASP A 65 -11.74 -7.46 -8.73
N VAL A 66 -11.65 -6.70 -7.64
CA VAL A 66 -10.63 -5.65 -7.50
C VAL A 66 -9.22 -6.22 -7.58
N ALA A 67 -8.94 -7.33 -6.86
CA ALA A 67 -7.61 -7.95 -6.88
C ALA A 67 -7.22 -8.44 -8.29
N ALA A 68 -8.16 -9.07 -9.01
CA ALA A 68 -7.95 -9.50 -10.39
C ALA A 68 -7.68 -8.29 -11.31
N ARG A 69 -8.47 -7.23 -11.19
CA ARG A 69 -8.30 -5.99 -11.96
C ARG A 69 -6.94 -5.33 -11.72
N ARG A 70 -6.48 -5.26 -10.48
CA ARG A 70 -5.13 -4.73 -10.16
C ARG A 70 -4.02 -5.59 -10.77
N GLY A 71 -4.22 -6.91 -10.76
CA GLY A 71 -3.31 -7.83 -11.45
C GLY A 71 -3.24 -7.58 -12.97
N GLU A 72 -4.37 -7.36 -13.64
CA GLU A 72 -4.44 -7.02 -15.07
C GLU A 72 -3.72 -5.69 -15.35
N GLN A 73 -3.99 -4.65 -14.56
CA GLN A 73 -3.31 -3.35 -14.69
C GLN A 73 -1.79 -3.47 -14.53
N TYR A 74 -1.33 -4.35 -13.64
CA TYR A 74 0.09 -4.62 -13.52
C TYR A 74 0.66 -5.34 -14.75
N GLN A 75 -0.06 -6.31 -15.32
CA GLN A 75 0.37 -6.97 -16.56
C GLN A 75 0.49 -5.95 -17.71
N ASP A 76 -0.43 -5.00 -17.81
CA ASP A 76 -0.34 -3.91 -18.78
C ASP A 76 0.90 -3.03 -18.54
N ALA A 77 1.23 -2.75 -17.28
CA ALA A 77 2.39 -1.94 -16.90
C ALA A 77 3.74 -2.62 -17.20
N VAL A 78 3.80 -3.95 -17.23
CA VAL A 78 5.01 -4.71 -17.57
C VAL A 78 5.05 -5.15 -19.04
N ALA A 79 4.01 -4.87 -19.82
CA ALA A 79 4.01 -5.07 -21.25
C ALA A 79 5.13 -4.24 -21.94
N ASP A 80 5.40 -4.54 -23.21
CA ASP A 80 6.38 -3.82 -24.03
C ASP A 80 7.74 -3.68 -23.35
N ASP A 81 8.28 -4.79 -22.86
CA ASP A 81 9.57 -4.84 -22.15
C ASP A 81 9.61 -3.91 -20.93
N SER A 82 8.51 -3.88 -20.17
CA SER A 82 8.36 -3.04 -18.97
C SER A 82 8.54 -1.54 -19.24
N ALA A 83 8.15 -1.08 -20.42
CA ALA A 83 8.36 0.31 -20.85
C ALA A 83 7.77 1.34 -19.85
N PHE A 84 6.61 1.05 -19.26
CA PHE A 84 6.04 1.91 -18.23
C PHE A 84 6.92 1.98 -16.97
N LEU A 85 7.35 0.84 -16.45
CA LEU A 85 8.18 0.79 -15.23
C LEU A 85 9.57 1.45 -15.46
N LYS A 86 10.16 1.26 -16.62
CA LYS A 86 11.47 1.85 -16.98
C LYS A 86 11.48 3.38 -17.05
N ARG A 87 10.32 4.03 -16.99
CA ARG A 87 10.22 5.50 -16.89
C ARG A 87 10.74 6.03 -15.54
N PHE A 88 10.64 5.24 -14.48
CA PHE A 88 10.99 5.64 -13.11
C PHE A 88 11.80 4.59 -12.32
N MET A 89 11.98 3.40 -12.88
CA MET A 89 12.80 2.34 -12.30
C MET A 89 13.97 2.01 -13.24
N THR A 90 15.11 1.60 -12.68
CA THR A 90 16.21 1.02 -13.46
C THR A 90 16.03 -0.49 -13.54
N LEU A 91 15.68 -0.99 -14.71
CA LEU A 91 15.50 -2.42 -14.98
C LEU A 91 16.26 -2.82 -16.26
N PRO A 92 16.95 -3.97 -16.27
CA PRO A 92 17.26 -4.81 -15.12
C PRO A 92 18.15 -4.08 -14.10
N PHE A 93 18.06 -4.48 -12.83
CA PHE A 93 18.88 -3.90 -11.76
C PHE A 93 19.80 -4.95 -11.16
N ASP A 94 21.10 -4.69 -11.21
CA ASP A 94 22.11 -5.54 -10.61
C ASP A 94 22.14 -5.37 -9.08
N VAL A 95 21.76 -6.42 -8.38
CA VAL A 95 21.72 -6.43 -6.92
C VAL A 95 23.14 -6.56 -6.37
N PRO A 96 23.64 -5.54 -5.66
CA PRO A 96 24.99 -5.60 -5.10
C PRO A 96 25.07 -6.50 -3.86
N SER A 97 26.22 -7.11 -3.64
CA SER A 97 26.53 -7.75 -2.35
C SER A 97 26.55 -6.72 -1.22
N GLY A 98 26.40 -7.17 0.03
CA GLY A 98 26.37 -6.28 1.21
C GLY A 98 27.61 -5.38 1.38
N ASN A 99 28.73 -5.71 0.76
CA ASN A 99 29.93 -4.88 0.73
C ASN A 99 30.14 -4.16 -0.63
N TYR A 100 29.16 -4.18 -1.51
CA TYR A 100 29.14 -3.53 -2.84
C TYR A 100 30.28 -3.95 -3.80
N LYS A 101 30.94 -5.08 -3.55
CA LYS A 101 32.12 -5.50 -4.37
C LYS A 101 31.75 -6.39 -5.55
N LYS A 102 30.56 -6.96 -5.57
CA LYS A 102 30.11 -7.85 -6.64
C LYS A 102 28.59 -7.84 -6.75
N THR A 103 28.04 -8.21 -7.90
CA THR A 103 26.64 -8.51 -8.13
C THR A 103 26.31 -9.89 -7.57
N VAL A 104 25.22 -10.02 -6.84
CA VAL A 104 24.72 -11.29 -6.27
C VAL A 104 23.47 -11.78 -6.94
N GLY A 105 22.85 -10.99 -7.79
CA GLY A 105 21.65 -11.31 -8.57
C GLY A 105 21.26 -10.15 -9.47
N THR A 106 20.27 -10.38 -10.32
CA THR A 106 19.68 -9.34 -11.18
C THR A 106 18.18 -9.33 -10.98
N LEU A 107 17.63 -8.16 -10.73
CA LEU A 107 16.19 -7.94 -10.58
C LEU A 107 15.63 -7.46 -11.93
N GLU A 108 14.75 -8.25 -12.52
CA GLU A 108 14.11 -7.96 -13.81
C GLU A 108 12.80 -7.16 -13.66
N GLY A 109 12.21 -7.17 -12.48
CA GLY A 109 10.95 -6.51 -12.15
C GLY A 109 10.56 -6.76 -10.69
N ASP A 110 9.32 -6.52 -10.34
CA ASP A 110 8.80 -6.79 -9.00
C ASP A 110 8.71 -8.30 -8.74
N GLU A 111 9.28 -8.76 -7.64
CA GLU A 111 9.20 -10.15 -7.21
C GLU A 111 7.86 -10.45 -6.52
N GLY A 112 7.38 -11.69 -6.64
CA GLY A 112 6.18 -12.15 -5.97
C GLY A 112 4.87 -11.67 -6.59
N VAL A 113 4.90 -10.98 -7.72
CA VAL A 113 3.70 -10.59 -8.48
C VAL A 113 3.44 -11.65 -9.57
N TYR A 114 2.23 -12.18 -9.58
CA TYR A 114 1.82 -13.22 -10.51
C TYR A 114 0.65 -12.73 -11.38
N PRO A 115 0.52 -13.26 -12.62
CA PRO A 115 -0.65 -12.98 -13.43
C PRO A 115 -1.95 -13.33 -12.70
N PRO A 116 -2.99 -12.49 -12.82
CA PRO A 116 -4.25 -12.73 -12.12
C PRO A 116 -4.89 -14.04 -12.60
N ASN A 117 -5.46 -14.78 -11.68
CA ASN A 117 -6.19 -16.00 -11.96
C ASN A 117 -7.45 -16.02 -11.09
N ARG A 118 -8.58 -15.63 -11.68
CA ARG A 118 -9.86 -15.51 -10.97
C ARG A 118 -10.35 -16.85 -10.40
N GLU A 119 -10.11 -17.95 -11.10
CA GLU A 119 -10.47 -19.28 -10.62
C GLU A 119 -9.70 -19.66 -9.35
N LYS A 120 -8.39 -19.38 -9.32
CA LYS A 120 -7.58 -19.60 -8.12
C LYS A 120 -8.03 -18.71 -6.96
N LEU A 121 -8.36 -17.43 -7.23
CA LEU A 121 -8.91 -16.51 -6.22
C LEU A 121 -10.20 -17.08 -5.60
N ASN A 122 -11.11 -17.58 -6.41
CA ASN A 122 -12.40 -18.13 -5.96
C ASN A 122 -12.25 -19.37 -5.07
N ASN A 123 -11.14 -20.09 -5.15
CA ASN A 123 -10.84 -21.25 -4.32
C ASN A 123 -10.19 -20.89 -2.98
N LEU A 124 -9.84 -19.63 -2.76
CA LEU A 124 -9.28 -19.17 -1.49
C LEU A 124 -10.34 -19.14 -0.40
N LYS A 125 -9.91 -19.46 0.81
CA LYS A 125 -10.75 -19.35 2.00
C LYS A 125 -10.43 -18.04 2.72
N PRO A 126 -11.42 -17.44 3.41
CA PRO A 126 -11.15 -16.34 4.32
C PRO A 126 -10.05 -16.68 5.33
N VAL A 127 -9.22 -15.70 5.65
CA VAL A 127 -8.12 -15.86 6.62
C VAL A 127 -8.68 -15.95 8.04
N LEU A 128 -9.72 -15.16 8.36
CA LEU A 128 -10.45 -15.27 9.61
C LEU A 128 -11.71 -16.12 9.39
N GLU A 129 -12.06 -16.92 10.38
CA GLU A 129 -13.27 -17.74 10.36
C GLU A 129 -14.53 -16.85 10.24
N GLY A 130 -15.38 -17.14 9.28
CA GLY A 130 -16.57 -16.35 8.99
C GLY A 130 -16.32 -15.00 8.32
N GLY A 131 -15.06 -14.68 7.98
CA GLY A 131 -14.68 -13.45 7.29
C GLY A 131 -14.86 -13.52 5.78
N THR A 132 -14.39 -12.48 5.10
CA THR A 132 -14.45 -12.30 3.64
C THR A 132 -13.08 -12.02 3.00
N VAL A 133 -12.10 -11.60 3.81
CA VAL A 133 -10.74 -11.26 3.33
C VAL A 133 -9.93 -12.53 3.15
N THR A 134 -9.39 -12.71 1.95
CA THR A 134 -8.52 -13.85 1.61
C THR A 134 -7.08 -13.39 1.37
N PHE A 135 -6.14 -14.32 1.26
CA PHE A 135 -4.76 -13.98 0.85
C PHE A 135 -4.68 -13.35 -0.55
N GLY A 136 -5.67 -13.56 -1.41
CA GLY A 136 -5.74 -12.91 -2.72
C GLY A 136 -6.20 -11.46 -2.66
N GLY A 137 -6.94 -11.07 -1.62
CA GLY A 137 -7.47 -9.72 -1.41
C GLY A 137 -6.59 -8.82 -0.53
N GLN A 138 -5.38 -9.25 -0.19
CA GLN A 138 -4.44 -8.47 0.62
C GLN A 138 -3.06 -8.39 -0.04
N THR A 139 -2.32 -7.31 0.27
CA THR A 139 -0.92 -7.20 -0.11
C THR A 139 -0.07 -8.22 0.64
N HIS A 140 1.02 -8.68 0.04
CA HIS A 140 2.06 -9.37 0.78
C HIS A 140 3.17 -8.39 1.17
N PRO A 141 3.83 -8.59 2.32
CA PRO A 141 4.95 -7.75 2.70
C PRO A 141 6.06 -7.77 1.64
N ALA A 142 6.54 -6.59 1.27
CA ALA A 142 7.61 -6.43 0.30
C ALA A 142 8.53 -5.28 0.71
N ASP A 143 9.82 -5.40 0.37
CA ASP A 143 10.76 -4.31 0.49
C ASP A 143 10.53 -3.32 -0.65
N GLY A 144 10.71 -2.03 -0.40
CA GLY A 144 10.51 -1.00 -1.40
C GLY A 144 11.21 0.30 -1.06
N SER A 145 11.49 1.09 -2.09
CA SER A 145 12.03 2.44 -1.91
C SER A 145 11.48 3.40 -2.96
N ALA A 146 11.32 4.65 -2.58
CA ALA A 146 10.90 5.71 -3.50
C ALA A 146 11.56 7.03 -3.15
N CYS A 147 11.80 7.85 -4.16
CA CYS A 147 12.36 9.19 -4.00
C CYS A 147 11.52 10.22 -4.73
N MET A 148 11.39 11.40 -4.13
CA MET A 148 10.76 12.55 -4.76
C MET A 148 11.47 13.84 -4.34
N ILE A 149 11.66 14.77 -5.28
CA ILE A 149 12.14 16.11 -5.01
C ILE A 149 10.94 17.06 -4.94
N VAL A 150 10.80 17.76 -3.82
CA VAL A 150 9.81 18.83 -3.63
C VAL A 150 10.57 20.13 -3.56
N THR A 151 10.21 21.09 -4.41
CA THR A 151 10.89 22.38 -4.55
C THR A 151 9.94 23.44 -5.09
N THR A 152 10.44 24.66 -5.38
CA THR A 152 9.64 25.71 -6.02
C THR A 152 9.32 25.35 -7.49
N PRO A 153 8.20 25.87 -8.05
CA PRO A 153 7.82 25.60 -9.45
C PRO A 153 8.94 25.89 -10.45
N ASP A 154 9.63 27.03 -10.33
CA ASP A 154 10.72 27.41 -11.24
C ASP A 154 11.87 26.39 -11.19
N ARG A 155 12.25 25.98 -9.99
CA ARG A 155 13.31 24.99 -9.80
C ARG A 155 12.88 23.59 -10.28
N ALA A 156 11.63 23.21 -10.07
CA ALA A 156 11.08 21.97 -10.59
C ALA A 156 11.16 21.94 -12.13
N LYS A 157 10.74 23.03 -12.77
CA LYS A 157 10.82 23.19 -14.22
C LYS A 157 12.25 23.14 -14.74
N GLU A 158 13.20 23.80 -14.07
CA GLU A 158 14.62 23.73 -14.42
C GLU A 158 15.18 22.30 -14.35
N MET A 159 14.81 21.53 -13.32
CA MET A 159 15.31 20.17 -13.08
C MET A 159 14.59 19.10 -13.89
N SER A 160 13.36 19.38 -14.35
CA SER A 160 12.56 18.39 -15.08
C SER A 160 13.24 17.93 -16.36
N ARG A 161 13.21 16.63 -16.64
CA ARG A 161 13.69 16.06 -17.91
C ARG A 161 12.74 16.42 -19.06
N ASP A 162 11.44 16.51 -18.78
CA ASP A 162 10.43 16.96 -19.73
C ASP A 162 9.84 18.29 -19.27
N LYS A 163 10.11 19.36 -20.00
CA LYS A 163 9.67 20.72 -19.70
C LYS A 163 8.15 20.93 -19.91
N ASN A 164 7.49 20.00 -20.57
CA ASN A 164 6.05 20.04 -20.78
C ASN A 164 5.26 19.41 -19.64
N ILE A 165 5.93 18.72 -18.71
CA ILE A 165 5.31 18.10 -17.55
C ILE A 165 5.58 18.97 -16.33
N GLU A 166 4.53 19.52 -15.74
CA GLU A 166 4.56 20.24 -14.48
C GLU A 166 3.70 19.51 -13.44
N ILE A 167 4.27 19.25 -12.26
CA ILE A 167 3.58 18.56 -11.16
C ILE A 167 3.51 19.50 -9.96
N HIS A 168 2.29 19.82 -9.52
CA HIS A 168 2.04 20.73 -8.40
C HIS A 168 1.27 20.03 -7.28
N ILE A 169 1.68 20.24 -6.02
CA ILE A 169 0.88 19.87 -4.86
C ILE A 169 -0.23 20.92 -4.70
N LYS A 170 -1.49 20.53 -4.86
CA LYS A 170 -2.65 21.43 -4.77
C LYS A 170 -3.31 21.44 -3.39
N GLY A 171 -3.25 20.33 -2.70
CA GLY A 171 -3.84 20.21 -1.39
C GLY A 171 -3.35 18.94 -0.68
N PHE A 172 -3.62 18.88 0.60
CA PHE A 172 -3.46 17.67 1.37
C PHE A 172 -4.63 17.51 2.34
N GLY A 173 -4.86 16.27 2.78
CA GLY A 173 -5.89 15.99 3.76
C GLY A 173 -5.45 14.90 4.72
N GLN A 174 -5.94 15.00 5.93
CA GLN A 174 -5.71 14.04 6.99
C GLN A 174 -7.03 13.77 7.70
N ALA A 175 -7.27 12.52 8.06
CA ALA A 175 -8.43 12.11 8.81
C ALA A 175 -8.11 10.88 9.67
N ARG A 176 -9.01 10.59 10.61
CA ARG A 176 -9.03 9.35 11.39
C ARG A 176 -10.38 8.68 11.22
N ALA A 177 -10.38 7.36 11.25
CA ALA A 177 -11.58 6.55 11.40
C ALA A 177 -11.78 6.12 12.87
N GLU A 178 -12.88 5.49 13.14
CA GLU A 178 -13.15 4.79 14.39
C GLU A 178 -12.09 3.68 14.62
N LEU A 179 -11.80 3.39 15.88
CA LEU A 179 -10.88 2.30 16.25
C LEU A 179 -11.34 0.97 15.65
N GLY A 180 -10.41 0.27 15.00
CA GLY A 180 -10.72 -0.97 14.30
C GLY A 180 -11.34 -0.80 12.91
N TYR A 181 -11.44 0.44 12.38
CA TYR A 181 -12.01 0.75 11.06
C TYR A 181 -11.07 1.60 10.20
N MET A 182 -9.78 1.40 10.35
CA MET A 182 -8.74 2.17 9.64
C MET A 182 -8.96 2.29 8.11
N PRO A 183 -9.45 1.27 7.38
CA PRO A 183 -9.71 1.39 5.94
C PRO A 183 -10.73 2.47 5.55
N GLU A 184 -11.51 3.01 6.49
CA GLU A 184 -12.45 4.11 6.22
C GLU A 184 -11.77 5.48 6.16
N ALA A 185 -10.61 5.67 6.79
CA ALA A 185 -9.94 6.96 6.92
C ALA A 185 -9.54 7.64 5.58
N PRO A 186 -9.18 6.92 4.50
CA PRO A 186 -8.85 7.54 3.21
C PRO A 186 -9.96 8.38 2.60
N VAL A 187 -11.23 8.03 2.80
CA VAL A 187 -12.37 8.79 2.23
C VAL A 187 -12.44 10.22 2.79
N PRO A 188 -12.59 10.45 4.10
CA PRO A 188 -12.60 11.79 4.65
C PRO A 188 -11.25 12.52 4.46
N ALA A 189 -10.12 11.81 4.41
CA ALA A 189 -8.83 12.43 4.11
C ALA A 189 -8.78 12.95 2.67
N ALA A 190 -9.25 12.17 1.70
CA ALA A 190 -9.36 12.60 0.29
C ALA A 190 -10.30 13.81 0.16
N GLN A 191 -11.45 13.79 0.83
CA GLN A 191 -12.40 14.91 0.81
C GLN A 191 -11.76 16.19 1.36
N ASN A 192 -10.99 16.11 2.44
CA ASN A 192 -10.25 17.25 2.99
C ASN A 192 -9.21 17.79 2.00
N ALA A 193 -8.48 16.91 1.30
CA ALA A 193 -7.49 17.31 0.29
C ALA A 193 -8.15 17.99 -0.91
N ILE A 194 -9.25 17.44 -1.42
CA ILE A 194 -10.03 17.98 -2.54
C ILE A 194 -10.60 19.34 -2.16
N ASN A 195 -11.18 19.49 -0.96
CA ASN A 195 -11.71 20.77 -0.46
C ASN A 195 -10.61 21.83 -0.36
N MET A 196 -9.41 21.46 0.13
CA MET A 196 -8.26 22.37 0.19
C MET A 196 -7.82 22.83 -1.20
N ALA A 197 -7.88 21.96 -2.20
CA ALA A 197 -7.58 22.29 -3.59
C ALA A 197 -8.66 23.15 -4.26
N GLY A 198 -9.84 23.28 -3.67
CA GLY A 198 -11.02 23.94 -4.26
C GLY A 198 -11.65 23.11 -5.40
N TRP A 199 -11.46 21.80 -5.40
CA TRP A 199 -11.93 20.86 -6.42
C TRP A 199 -13.13 20.05 -5.94
N LYS A 200 -13.74 19.35 -6.88
CA LYS A 200 -14.68 18.25 -6.65
C LYS A 200 -14.06 16.93 -7.05
N LEU A 201 -14.66 15.83 -6.65
CA LEU A 201 -14.17 14.50 -7.04
C LEU A 201 -14.19 14.31 -8.57
N ASP A 202 -15.19 14.86 -9.26
CA ASP A 202 -15.32 14.81 -10.72
C ASP A 202 -14.21 15.59 -11.47
N ASP A 203 -13.44 16.42 -10.76
CA ASP A 203 -12.28 17.13 -11.33
C ASP A 203 -10.99 16.28 -11.26
N VAL A 204 -11.08 15.05 -10.74
CA VAL A 204 -9.94 14.15 -10.55
C VAL A 204 -9.93 13.09 -11.65
N ASP A 205 -8.83 13.02 -12.41
CA ASP A 205 -8.69 12.05 -13.51
C ASP A 205 -8.17 10.69 -13.05
N ALA A 206 -7.41 10.64 -11.96
CA ALA A 206 -6.82 9.39 -11.45
C ALA A 206 -6.64 9.41 -9.93
N ILE A 207 -6.90 8.29 -9.31
CA ILE A 207 -6.72 8.08 -7.86
C ILE A 207 -5.75 6.93 -7.63
N LYS A 208 -4.77 7.16 -6.77
CA LYS A 208 -3.88 6.12 -6.25
C LYS A 208 -4.06 6.03 -4.74
N THR A 209 -4.54 4.91 -4.28
CA THR A 209 -4.77 4.64 -2.86
C THR A 209 -3.65 3.82 -2.24
N HIS A 210 -3.50 3.92 -0.90
CA HIS A 210 -2.83 2.89 -0.13
C HIS A 210 -3.85 1.79 0.17
N ASN A 211 -3.70 0.66 -0.47
CA ASN A 211 -4.68 -0.43 -0.48
C ASN A 211 -4.08 -1.78 -0.04
N PRO A 212 -3.70 -1.93 1.22
CA PRO A 212 -3.17 -3.19 1.73
C PRO A 212 -4.19 -4.34 1.66
N PHE A 213 -5.47 -3.99 1.57
CA PHE A 213 -6.58 -4.92 1.35
C PHE A 213 -7.47 -4.40 0.23
N ALA A 214 -8.02 -5.29 -0.59
CA ALA A 214 -9.00 -4.94 -1.61
C ALA A 214 -10.25 -4.25 -1.02
N VAL A 215 -10.56 -4.52 0.25
CA VAL A 215 -11.62 -3.83 1.02
C VAL A 215 -11.46 -2.32 0.97
N ASN A 216 -10.22 -1.80 1.02
CA ASN A 216 -9.97 -0.35 0.98
C ASN A 216 -10.50 0.28 -0.31
N ASP A 217 -10.24 -0.35 -1.46
CA ASP A 217 -10.70 0.13 -2.75
C ASP A 217 -12.22 -0.04 -2.90
N CYS A 218 -12.77 -1.19 -2.48
CA CYS A 218 -14.21 -1.45 -2.50
C CYS A 218 -14.97 -0.41 -1.66
N TYR A 219 -14.48 -0.13 -0.45
CA TYR A 219 -15.08 0.86 0.43
C TYR A 219 -14.99 2.26 -0.17
N PHE A 220 -13.80 2.66 -0.65
CA PHE A 220 -13.61 3.97 -1.27
C PHE A 220 -14.59 4.18 -2.44
N ALA A 221 -14.73 3.20 -3.30
CA ALA A 221 -15.67 3.26 -4.42
C ALA A 221 -17.13 3.37 -3.95
N LYS A 222 -17.55 2.58 -2.96
CA LYS A 222 -18.91 2.63 -2.41
C LYS A 222 -19.27 4.00 -1.85
N GLU A 223 -18.35 4.62 -1.10
CA GLU A 223 -18.60 5.90 -0.44
C GLU A 223 -18.49 7.10 -1.37
N THR A 224 -17.64 7.03 -2.38
CA THR A 224 -17.36 8.17 -3.24
C THR A 224 -18.07 8.11 -4.59
N GLY A 225 -18.54 6.93 -5.00
CA GLY A 225 -19.06 6.68 -6.34
C GLY A 225 -17.97 6.58 -7.42
N TRP A 226 -16.69 6.56 -7.03
CA TRP A 226 -15.58 6.41 -7.96
C TRP A 226 -15.53 5.00 -8.55
N ASP A 227 -15.37 4.90 -9.86
CA ASP A 227 -15.20 3.61 -10.53
C ASP A 227 -13.81 3.02 -10.24
N VAL A 228 -13.76 1.80 -9.72
CA VAL A 228 -12.51 1.09 -9.43
C VAL A 228 -11.82 0.50 -10.66
N ASN A 229 -12.50 0.50 -11.83
CA ASN A 229 -12.02 -0.10 -13.08
C ASN A 229 -11.05 0.79 -13.86
#